data_7d8cc387d44e3cf1888f1c2ef387d5f4
#
_entry.id   7d8cc387d44e3cf1888f1c2ef387d5f4
#
_cell.length_a   1.000
_cell.length_b   1.000
_cell.length_c   1.000
_cell.angle_alpha   90.00
_cell.angle_beta   90.00
_cell.angle_gamma   90.00
#
_symmetry.space_group_name_H-M   'P 1'
#
loop_
_entity.id
_entity.type
_entity.pdbx_description
1 polymer ?
#
loop_
_entity_poly.entity_id
_entity_poly.type
_entity_poly.pdbx_seq_one_letter_code
_entity_poly.pdbx_strand_id
1 'polypeptide(L)'
;MSTKIKVVTIGGGTGLSVLLRGLKKYPLEITAVVTVADDGGSSGKIRSDMNIPSPGDIRNVIAALSDVEPYLEKMFQYRFDSGEVKGHPVGNLMIAAMTDIHGDFSTAVKVMSRILNVRGTVLPTTNDIATLNAVLSDGEIIRGESSITKAGGVIDHVYITPSRVKPNEDVLKAIEEADYIIMGPGSLYTSIIPNLVISNVSEKIRESNAKKIYVCNVMTQHGETDNYSVCDHIVAINKHVEE
;
A
#
# COMPACT_ATOMS: atom_id res chain seq x y z
N MET A 1 -20.08 -7.33 -25.47
CA MET A 1 -19.88 -6.78 -24.13
C MET A 1 -18.69 -5.86 -24.24
N SER A 2 -18.80 -4.57 -23.89
CA SER A 2 -17.64 -3.67 -23.86
C SER A 2 -16.67 -4.18 -22.80
N THR A 3 -15.43 -4.48 -23.17
CA THR A 3 -14.37 -4.82 -22.22
C THR A 3 -14.16 -3.61 -21.32
N LYS A 4 -14.27 -3.80 -20.00
CA LYS A 4 -13.97 -2.74 -19.04
C LYS A 4 -12.48 -2.41 -19.10
N ILE A 5 -12.16 -1.14 -18.96
CA ILE A 5 -10.78 -0.66 -18.83
C ILE A 5 -10.19 -1.16 -17.52
N LYS A 6 -9.07 -1.87 -17.60
CA LYS A 6 -8.34 -2.42 -16.44
C LYS A 6 -7.36 -1.37 -15.89
N VAL A 7 -7.56 -0.98 -14.62
CA VAL A 7 -6.75 0.02 -13.95
C VAL A 7 -6.09 -0.59 -12.73
N VAL A 8 -4.77 -0.63 -12.73
CA VAL A 8 -3.98 -0.96 -11.55
C VAL A 8 -3.57 0.32 -10.85
N THR A 9 -3.83 0.44 -9.55
CA THR A 9 -3.34 1.54 -8.71
C THR A 9 -2.33 1.01 -7.72
N ILE A 10 -1.21 1.71 -7.53
CA ILE A 10 -0.09 1.29 -6.67
C ILE A 10 0.17 2.36 -5.62
N GLY A 11 0.20 1.97 -4.35
CA GLY A 11 0.49 2.90 -3.25
C GLY A 11 0.12 2.36 -1.88
N GLY A 12 -0.26 3.27 -0.99
CA GLY A 12 -0.69 2.99 0.38
C GLY A 12 -1.34 4.22 1.00
N GLY A 13 -1.81 4.08 2.23
CA GLY A 13 -2.29 5.18 3.04
C GLY A 13 -3.56 5.88 2.55
N THR A 14 -3.70 7.12 3.02
CA THR A 14 -4.91 7.93 2.80
C THR A 14 -5.04 8.43 1.37
N GLY A 15 -3.92 8.79 0.73
CA GLY A 15 -3.91 9.36 -0.63
C GLY A 15 -4.53 8.41 -1.65
N LEU A 16 -4.06 7.17 -1.69
CA LEU A 16 -4.59 6.13 -2.55
C LEU A 16 -6.09 5.89 -2.30
N SER A 17 -6.52 5.88 -1.03
CA SER A 17 -7.92 5.72 -0.65
C SER A 17 -8.82 6.82 -1.20
N VAL A 18 -8.34 8.08 -1.27
CA VAL A 18 -9.09 9.20 -1.87
C VAL A 18 -9.25 9.01 -3.37
N LEU A 19 -8.19 8.64 -4.08
CA LEU A 19 -8.23 8.33 -5.52
C LEU A 19 -9.24 7.21 -5.81
N LEU A 20 -9.19 6.13 -5.06
CA LEU A 20 -10.06 4.95 -5.24
C LEU A 20 -11.55 5.26 -5.01
N ARG A 21 -11.89 6.13 -4.04
CA ARG A 21 -13.27 6.62 -3.87
C ARG A 21 -13.77 7.36 -5.11
N GLY A 22 -12.90 8.02 -5.85
CA GLY A 22 -13.22 8.64 -7.13
C GLY A 22 -13.39 7.59 -8.24
N LEU A 23 -12.38 6.75 -8.43
CA LEU A 23 -12.33 5.76 -9.53
C LEU A 23 -13.48 4.75 -9.47
N LYS A 24 -13.90 4.30 -8.27
CA LYS A 24 -15.00 3.33 -8.14
C LYS A 24 -16.35 3.82 -8.70
N LYS A 25 -16.50 5.13 -8.97
CA LYS A 25 -17.71 5.71 -9.57
C LYS A 25 -17.79 5.50 -11.09
N TYR A 26 -16.71 5.05 -11.72
CA TYR A 26 -16.62 4.83 -13.15
C TYR A 26 -16.69 3.32 -13.47
N PRO A 27 -17.06 2.94 -14.70
CA PRO A 27 -17.17 1.54 -15.13
C PRO A 27 -15.78 0.93 -15.42
N LEU A 28 -14.89 0.96 -14.43
CA LEU A 28 -13.54 0.46 -14.48
C LEU A 28 -13.42 -0.92 -13.79
N GLU A 29 -12.44 -1.71 -14.22
CA GLU A 29 -11.98 -2.88 -13.49
C GLU A 29 -10.73 -2.47 -12.69
N ILE A 30 -10.93 -2.20 -11.39
CA ILE A 30 -9.90 -1.63 -10.52
C ILE A 30 -9.18 -2.74 -9.77
N THR A 31 -7.85 -2.74 -9.80
CA THR A 31 -7.00 -3.52 -8.90
C THR A 31 -6.11 -2.56 -8.11
N ALA A 32 -6.26 -2.56 -6.80
CA ALA A 32 -5.44 -1.75 -5.89
C ALA A 32 -4.33 -2.62 -5.30
N VAL A 33 -3.08 -2.32 -5.65
CA VAL A 33 -1.85 -2.91 -5.11
C VAL A 33 -1.38 -2.04 -3.96
N VAL A 34 -1.29 -2.64 -2.77
CA VAL A 34 -1.13 -1.89 -1.52
C VAL A 34 0.08 -2.38 -0.76
N THR A 35 0.93 -1.43 -0.32
CA THR A 35 2.07 -1.75 0.54
C THR A 35 1.63 -2.34 1.88
N VAL A 36 2.46 -3.23 2.43
CA VAL A 36 2.29 -3.86 3.74
C VAL A 36 3.44 -3.53 4.69
N ALA A 37 4.22 -2.50 4.37
CA ALA A 37 5.41 -2.13 5.13
C ALA A 37 5.13 -1.22 6.34
N ASP A 38 3.88 -0.69 6.50
CA ASP A 38 3.48 0.12 7.66
C ASP A 38 3.72 -0.63 8.98
N ASP A 39 4.46 0.00 9.89
CA ASP A 39 4.76 -0.52 11.21
C ASP A 39 4.31 0.43 12.33
N GLY A 40 3.49 1.41 11.99
CA GLY A 40 2.99 2.39 12.93
C GLY A 40 1.79 1.89 13.76
N GLY A 41 1.68 2.40 14.98
CA GLY A 41 0.50 2.27 15.84
C GLY A 41 -0.10 0.85 15.92
N SER A 42 -1.37 0.71 15.55
CA SER A 42 -2.09 -0.58 15.57
C SER A 42 -1.53 -1.60 14.58
N SER A 43 -1.13 -1.13 13.40
CA SER A 43 -0.59 -2.00 12.33
C SER A 43 0.68 -2.70 12.77
N GLY A 44 1.62 -1.92 13.35
CA GLY A 44 2.88 -2.45 13.84
C GLY A 44 2.71 -3.44 14.99
N LYS A 45 1.78 -3.18 15.93
CA LYS A 45 1.48 -4.10 17.02
C LYS A 45 0.93 -5.43 16.50
N ILE A 46 -0.11 -5.40 15.67
CA ILE A 46 -0.73 -6.60 15.11
C ILE A 46 0.29 -7.40 14.29
N ARG A 47 1.08 -6.71 13.45
CA ARG A 47 2.15 -7.32 12.68
C ARG A 47 3.15 -8.06 13.56
N SER A 48 3.59 -7.44 14.65
CA SER A 48 4.53 -8.03 15.61
C SER A 48 3.93 -9.20 16.37
N ASP A 49 2.72 -9.01 16.92
CA ASP A 49 2.10 -9.97 17.83
C ASP A 49 1.59 -11.23 17.12
N MET A 50 1.10 -11.08 15.89
CA MET A 50 0.52 -12.17 15.11
C MET A 50 1.41 -12.68 13.97
N ASN A 51 2.58 -12.05 13.76
CA ASN A 51 3.52 -12.40 12.68
C ASN A 51 2.85 -12.42 11.29
N ILE A 52 2.11 -11.36 10.97
CA ILE A 52 1.40 -11.16 9.69
C ILE A 52 1.82 -9.85 9.03
N PRO A 53 1.59 -9.67 7.70
CA PRO A 53 1.76 -8.38 7.05
C PRO A 53 0.87 -7.30 7.66
N SER A 54 1.26 -6.01 7.48
CA SER A 54 0.51 -4.90 8.05
C SER A 54 -0.90 -4.76 7.45
N PRO A 55 -1.96 -4.73 8.28
CA PRO A 55 -3.34 -4.60 7.77
C PRO A 55 -3.80 -3.16 7.55
N GLY A 56 -3.06 -2.15 8.01
CA GLY A 56 -3.53 -0.76 8.10
C GLY A 56 -3.94 -0.15 6.78
N ASP A 57 -3.04 -0.13 5.81
CA ASP A 57 -3.29 0.42 4.48
C ASP A 57 -4.30 -0.42 3.70
N ILE A 58 -4.20 -1.74 3.80
CA ILE A 58 -5.19 -2.68 3.22
C ILE A 58 -6.60 -2.35 3.74
N ARG A 59 -6.76 -2.14 5.04
CA ARG A 59 -8.04 -1.75 5.65
C ARG A 59 -8.57 -0.43 5.06
N ASN A 60 -7.72 0.58 4.92
CA ASN A 60 -8.10 1.87 4.36
C ASN A 60 -8.59 1.74 2.91
N VAL A 61 -7.91 0.92 2.11
CA VAL A 61 -8.24 0.68 0.70
C VAL A 61 -9.52 -0.14 0.56
N ILE A 62 -9.70 -1.19 1.36
CA ILE A 62 -10.95 -1.96 1.42
C ILE A 62 -12.13 -1.03 1.74
N ALA A 63 -12.01 -0.18 2.78
CA ALA A 63 -13.07 0.77 3.13
C ALA A 63 -13.34 1.79 2.00
N ALA A 64 -12.30 2.25 1.29
CA ALA A 64 -12.45 3.19 0.19
C ALA A 64 -13.22 2.60 -1.00
N LEU A 65 -12.98 1.33 -1.31
CA LEU A 65 -13.64 0.61 -2.41
C LEU A 65 -14.94 -0.08 -2.00
N SER A 66 -15.23 -0.18 -0.70
CA SER A 66 -16.46 -0.86 -0.22
C SER A 66 -17.72 -0.14 -0.67
N ASP A 67 -18.78 -0.93 -0.84
CA ASP A 67 -20.13 -0.47 -1.24
C ASP A 67 -21.16 -1.09 -0.30
N VAL A 68 -20.95 -0.86 0.99
CA VAL A 68 -21.78 -1.40 2.08
C VAL A 68 -22.53 -0.29 2.81
N GLU A 69 -23.48 -0.69 3.64
CA GLU A 69 -24.20 0.22 4.52
C GLU A 69 -23.26 1.09 5.36
N PRO A 70 -23.54 2.41 5.52
CA PRO A 70 -22.66 3.35 6.22
C PRO A 70 -22.30 2.94 7.64
N TYR A 71 -23.17 2.20 8.33
CA TYR A 71 -22.89 1.70 9.69
C TYR A 71 -21.80 0.61 9.69
N LEU A 72 -21.78 -0.26 8.69
CA LEU A 72 -20.75 -1.28 8.56
C LEU A 72 -19.39 -0.64 8.25
N GLU A 73 -19.36 0.39 7.39
CA GLU A 73 -18.15 1.17 7.13
C GLU A 73 -17.64 1.86 8.40
N LYS A 74 -18.55 2.51 9.16
CA LYS A 74 -18.20 3.13 10.45
C LYS A 74 -17.67 2.12 11.45
N MET A 75 -18.30 0.94 11.56
CA MET A 75 -17.82 -0.13 12.43
C MET A 75 -16.43 -0.60 12.02
N PHE A 76 -16.19 -0.84 10.75
CA PHE A 76 -14.91 -1.30 10.23
C PHE A 76 -13.77 -0.29 10.49
N GLN A 77 -14.09 1.01 10.45
CA GLN A 77 -13.16 2.10 10.73
C GLN A 77 -13.10 2.48 12.22
N TYR A 78 -14.02 1.97 13.04
CA TYR A 78 -14.07 2.30 14.46
C TYR A 78 -12.76 1.91 15.15
N ARG A 79 -12.22 2.83 15.95
CA ARG A 79 -11.01 2.62 16.74
C ARG A 79 -11.36 2.67 18.22
N PHE A 80 -10.96 1.63 18.94
CA PHE A 80 -11.18 1.59 20.38
C PHE A 80 -10.37 2.67 21.10
N ASP A 81 -10.99 3.32 22.07
CA ASP A 81 -10.39 4.40 22.88
C ASP A 81 -9.95 3.93 24.28
N SER A 82 -10.33 2.73 24.70
CA SER A 82 -10.10 2.19 26.03
C SER A 82 -9.86 0.67 26.02
N GLY A 83 -9.45 0.13 27.19
CA GLY A 83 -9.17 -1.30 27.35
C GLY A 83 -7.90 -1.77 26.65
N GLU A 84 -7.69 -3.08 26.63
CA GLU A 84 -6.53 -3.73 26.01
C GLU A 84 -6.48 -3.57 24.49
N VAL A 85 -7.64 -3.43 23.86
CA VAL A 85 -7.76 -3.18 22.41
C VAL A 85 -7.64 -1.71 22.03
N LYS A 86 -7.32 -0.82 22.98
CA LYS A 86 -7.16 0.61 22.75
C LYS A 86 -6.21 0.89 21.58
N GLY A 87 -6.65 1.77 20.67
CA GLY A 87 -5.89 2.19 19.50
C GLY A 87 -6.00 1.23 18.32
N HIS A 88 -6.63 0.05 18.47
CA HIS A 88 -6.85 -0.87 17.36
C HIS A 88 -8.17 -0.56 16.63
N PRO A 89 -8.14 -0.36 15.29
CA PRO A 89 -9.37 -0.34 14.50
C PRO A 89 -9.99 -1.74 14.42
N VAL A 90 -11.32 -1.82 14.45
CA VAL A 90 -12.06 -3.09 14.27
C VAL A 90 -11.61 -3.79 12.99
N GLY A 91 -11.51 -3.06 11.88
CA GLY A 91 -11.09 -3.64 10.59
C GLY A 91 -9.70 -4.27 10.60
N ASN A 92 -8.74 -3.70 11.33
CA ASN A 92 -7.42 -4.32 11.49
C ASN A 92 -7.53 -5.66 12.22
N LEU A 93 -8.32 -5.72 13.30
CA LEU A 93 -8.56 -6.95 14.05
C LEU A 93 -9.30 -7.99 13.22
N MET A 94 -10.27 -7.57 12.40
CA MET A 94 -10.99 -8.47 11.50
C MET A 94 -10.07 -9.08 10.44
N ILE A 95 -9.20 -8.28 9.80
CA ILE A 95 -8.22 -8.78 8.82
C ILE A 95 -7.25 -9.75 9.49
N ALA A 96 -6.78 -9.42 10.70
CA ALA A 96 -5.89 -10.28 11.47
C ALA A 96 -6.56 -11.63 11.81
N ALA A 97 -7.79 -11.61 12.32
CA ALA A 97 -8.55 -12.82 12.61
C ALA A 97 -8.79 -13.67 11.35
N MET A 98 -9.12 -13.03 10.23
CA MET A 98 -9.29 -13.74 8.95
C MET A 98 -7.97 -14.32 8.43
N THR A 99 -6.84 -13.67 8.70
CA THR A 99 -5.53 -14.21 8.36
C THR A 99 -5.22 -15.47 9.18
N ASP A 100 -5.54 -15.45 10.46
CA ASP A 100 -5.39 -16.62 11.35
C ASP A 100 -6.28 -17.80 10.90
N ILE A 101 -7.55 -17.53 10.60
CA ILE A 101 -8.53 -18.53 10.13
C ILE A 101 -8.10 -19.20 8.81
N HIS A 102 -7.55 -18.43 7.88
CA HIS A 102 -7.21 -18.93 6.53
C HIS A 102 -5.74 -19.32 6.37
N GLY A 103 -4.87 -18.92 7.31
CA GLY A 103 -3.43 -19.15 7.24
C GLY A 103 -2.71 -18.35 6.15
N ASP A 104 -3.41 -17.42 5.45
CA ASP A 104 -2.87 -16.63 4.35
C ASP A 104 -3.48 -15.22 4.32
N PHE A 105 -2.60 -14.21 4.28
CA PHE A 105 -3.00 -12.81 4.33
C PHE A 105 -3.77 -12.37 3.08
N SER A 106 -3.32 -12.76 1.87
CA SER A 106 -4.04 -12.43 0.64
C SER A 106 -5.44 -13.03 0.60
N THR A 107 -5.59 -14.25 1.08
CA THR A 107 -6.91 -14.90 1.21
C THR A 107 -7.80 -14.14 2.19
N ALA A 108 -7.27 -13.73 3.33
CA ALA A 108 -7.98 -12.89 4.29
C ALA A 108 -8.47 -11.58 3.65
N VAL A 109 -7.60 -10.89 2.91
CA VAL A 109 -7.95 -9.66 2.18
C VAL A 109 -9.06 -9.89 1.15
N LYS A 110 -8.99 -10.99 0.38
CA LYS A 110 -10.02 -11.39 -0.59
C LYS A 110 -11.37 -11.66 0.08
N VAL A 111 -11.38 -12.37 1.20
CA VAL A 111 -12.60 -12.67 1.97
C VAL A 111 -13.19 -11.38 2.56
N MET A 112 -12.38 -10.53 3.17
CA MET A 112 -12.84 -9.23 3.70
C MET A 112 -13.39 -8.33 2.60
N SER A 113 -12.76 -8.34 1.41
CA SER A 113 -13.26 -7.59 0.25
C SER A 113 -14.64 -8.06 -0.21
N ARG A 114 -14.92 -9.37 -0.14
CA ARG A 114 -16.26 -9.92 -0.43
C ARG A 114 -17.29 -9.52 0.63
N ILE A 115 -16.96 -9.65 1.92
CA ILE A 115 -17.84 -9.28 3.04
C ILE A 115 -18.25 -7.80 2.94
N LEU A 116 -17.31 -6.94 2.53
CA LEU A 116 -17.51 -5.50 2.44
C LEU A 116 -17.92 -5.04 1.02
N ASN A 117 -18.32 -5.97 0.15
CA ASN A 117 -18.79 -5.69 -1.22
C ASN A 117 -17.90 -4.68 -1.95
N VAL A 118 -16.58 -4.93 -1.98
CA VAL A 118 -15.58 -4.06 -2.59
C VAL A 118 -15.77 -4.00 -4.11
N ARG A 119 -15.79 -2.80 -4.66
CA ARG A 119 -15.81 -2.56 -6.12
C ARG A 119 -14.40 -2.64 -6.69
N GLY A 120 -13.97 -3.82 -7.10
CA GLY A 120 -12.64 -4.10 -7.63
C GLY A 120 -11.91 -5.15 -6.79
N THR A 121 -10.60 -5.20 -6.94
CA THR A 121 -9.72 -6.15 -6.27
C THR A 121 -8.71 -5.39 -5.41
N VAL A 122 -8.49 -5.85 -4.18
CA VAL A 122 -7.43 -5.34 -3.30
C VAL A 122 -6.39 -6.43 -3.10
N LEU A 123 -5.15 -6.12 -3.42
CA LEU A 123 -4.02 -7.05 -3.33
C LEU A 123 -2.92 -6.44 -2.46
N PRO A 124 -2.43 -7.15 -1.44
CA PRO A 124 -1.16 -6.80 -0.83
C PRO A 124 -0.04 -7.01 -1.85
N THR A 125 0.95 -6.12 -1.88
CA THR A 125 2.09 -6.28 -2.80
C THR A 125 2.85 -7.57 -2.56
N THR A 126 2.87 -8.02 -1.30
CA THR A 126 3.47 -9.29 -0.86
C THR A 126 2.70 -9.89 0.30
N ASN A 127 2.79 -11.19 0.48
CA ASN A 127 2.33 -11.92 1.68
C ASN A 127 3.41 -12.04 2.75
N ASP A 128 4.64 -11.68 2.41
CA ASP A 128 5.76 -11.76 3.34
C ASP A 128 5.76 -10.54 4.29
N ILE A 129 6.32 -10.72 5.47
CA ILE A 129 6.56 -9.63 6.40
C ILE A 129 7.73 -8.82 5.88
N ALA A 130 7.45 -7.61 5.43
CA ALA A 130 8.41 -6.71 4.81
C ALA A 130 8.67 -5.50 5.72
N THR A 131 9.92 -5.21 6.05
CA THR A 131 10.31 -4.01 6.80
C THR A 131 10.98 -3.02 5.87
N LEU A 132 10.45 -1.80 5.82
CA LEU A 132 11.04 -0.70 5.08
C LEU A 132 12.21 -0.12 5.85
N ASN A 133 13.31 0.13 5.17
CA ASN A 133 14.49 0.81 5.70
C ASN A 133 14.86 1.95 4.75
N ALA A 134 15.40 3.03 5.30
CA ALA A 134 15.96 4.13 4.54
C ALA A 134 17.44 4.30 4.83
N VAL A 135 18.22 4.64 3.81
CA VAL A 135 19.58 5.15 3.95
C VAL A 135 19.49 6.65 3.75
N LEU A 136 19.98 7.41 4.71
CA LEU A 136 20.08 8.87 4.59
C LEU A 136 21.34 9.27 3.83
N SER A 137 21.39 10.51 3.34
CA SER A 137 22.52 11.03 2.58
C SER A 137 23.84 11.12 3.37
N ASP A 138 23.79 11.08 4.68
CA ASP A 138 24.95 11.00 5.59
C ASP A 138 25.39 9.55 5.88
N GLY A 139 24.67 8.56 5.36
CA GLY A 139 24.91 7.13 5.54
C GLY A 139 24.21 6.51 6.75
N GLU A 140 23.43 7.27 7.52
CA GLU A 140 22.63 6.70 8.59
C GLU A 140 21.53 5.79 8.04
N ILE A 141 21.30 4.64 8.71
CA ILE A 141 20.27 3.68 8.33
C ILE A 141 19.10 3.77 9.32
N ILE A 142 17.95 4.15 8.82
CA ILE A 142 16.71 4.22 9.59
C ILE A 142 15.86 2.97 9.29
N ARG A 143 15.44 2.26 10.34
CA ARG A 143 14.64 1.04 10.21
C ARG A 143 13.20 1.30 10.62
N GLY A 144 12.28 0.84 9.78
CA GLY A 144 10.85 0.95 10.00
C GLY A 144 10.22 2.21 9.39
N GLU A 145 9.09 2.03 8.74
CA GLU A 145 8.35 3.08 8.04
C GLU A 145 8.03 4.27 8.97
N SER A 146 7.49 3.97 10.16
CA SER A 146 7.10 5.01 11.14
C SER A 146 8.27 5.79 11.72
N SER A 147 9.51 5.33 11.55
CA SER A 147 10.73 5.99 12.01
C SER A 147 11.31 6.89 10.93
N ILE A 148 11.13 6.55 9.64
CA ILE A 148 11.71 7.26 8.51
C ILE A 148 11.25 8.72 8.49
N THR A 149 9.94 8.95 8.54
CA THR A 149 9.37 10.31 8.54
C THR A 149 9.75 11.13 9.77
N LYS A 150 10.08 10.48 10.90
CA LYS A 150 10.48 11.15 12.14
C LYS A 150 11.97 11.50 12.17
N ALA A 151 12.80 10.80 11.40
CA ALA A 151 14.25 11.01 11.40
C ALA A 151 14.65 12.39 10.87
N GLY A 152 13.86 12.97 9.92
CA GLY A 152 14.04 14.35 9.43
C GLY A 152 15.29 14.56 8.58
N GLY A 153 15.93 13.49 8.12
CA GLY A 153 17.10 13.53 7.24
C GLY A 153 16.72 13.51 5.76
N VAL A 154 17.71 13.76 4.89
CA VAL A 154 17.53 13.61 3.43
C VAL A 154 17.67 12.14 3.07
N ILE A 155 16.61 11.54 2.54
CA ILE A 155 16.61 10.12 2.14
C ILE A 155 17.39 10.00 0.83
N ASP A 156 18.40 9.13 0.82
CA ASP A 156 19.14 8.74 -0.38
C ASP A 156 18.40 7.64 -1.13
N HIS A 157 18.07 6.54 -0.44
CA HIS A 157 17.25 5.47 -0.99
C HIS A 157 16.55 4.67 0.11
N VAL A 158 15.56 3.88 -0.28
CA VAL A 158 14.88 2.94 0.61
C VAL A 158 14.97 1.52 0.06
N TYR A 159 14.91 0.54 0.95
CA TYR A 159 14.92 -0.86 0.62
C TYR A 159 14.11 -1.68 1.60
N ILE A 160 13.75 -2.90 1.20
CA ILE A 160 12.96 -3.84 2.02
C ILE A 160 13.86 -4.92 2.62
N THR A 161 13.61 -5.28 3.87
CA THR A 161 14.18 -6.47 4.50
C THR A 161 13.08 -7.44 4.92
N PRO A 162 13.30 -8.78 4.70
CA PRO A 162 14.43 -9.39 4.00
C PRO A 162 14.45 -9.07 2.51
N SER A 163 15.63 -9.09 1.87
CA SER A 163 15.81 -8.73 0.45
C SER A 163 15.12 -9.68 -0.54
N ARG A 164 14.70 -10.87 -0.09
CA ARG A 164 14.04 -11.91 -0.91
C ARG A 164 12.53 -11.98 -0.67
N VAL A 165 11.91 -10.86 -0.35
CA VAL A 165 10.45 -10.78 -0.27
C VAL A 165 9.86 -11.09 -1.64
N LYS A 166 8.91 -12.05 -1.67
CA LYS A 166 8.26 -12.45 -2.93
C LYS A 166 7.06 -11.55 -3.21
N PRO A 167 6.87 -11.10 -4.45
CA PRO A 167 5.66 -10.41 -4.85
C PRO A 167 4.46 -11.36 -4.78
N ASN A 168 3.29 -10.80 -4.60
CA ASN A 168 2.06 -11.54 -4.81
C ASN A 168 1.86 -11.78 -6.32
N GLU A 169 1.74 -13.02 -6.74
CA GLU A 169 1.58 -13.41 -8.15
C GLU A 169 0.37 -12.74 -8.83
N ASP A 170 -0.74 -12.55 -8.09
CA ASP A 170 -1.90 -11.83 -8.61
C ASP A 170 -1.59 -10.36 -8.92
N VAL A 171 -0.62 -9.76 -8.23
CA VAL A 171 -0.13 -8.39 -8.52
C VAL A 171 0.59 -8.37 -9.86
N LEU A 172 1.52 -9.29 -10.09
CA LEU A 172 2.27 -9.36 -11.35
C LEU A 172 1.33 -9.57 -12.54
N LYS A 173 0.36 -10.46 -12.39
CA LYS A 173 -0.67 -10.71 -13.40
C LYS A 173 -1.53 -9.47 -13.66
N ALA A 174 -1.98 -8.77 -12.61
CA ALA A 174 -2.77 -7.55 -12.76
C ALA A 174 -2.00 -6.47 -13.51
N ILE A 175 -0.70 -6.30 -13.23
CA ILE A 175 0.18 -5.34 -13.92
C ILE A 175 0.32 -5.70 -15.41
N GLU A 176 0.48 -6.99 -15.73
CA GLU A 176 0.60 -7.47 -17.11
C GLU A 176 -0.67 -7.20 -17.94
N GLU A 177 -1.83 -7.38 -17.33
CA GLU A 177 -3.12 -7.24 -17.98
C GLU A 177 -3.69 -5.81 -17.97
N ALA A 178 -3.01 -4.85 -17.35
CA ALA A 178 -3.50 -3.50 -17.16
C ALA A 178 -3.52 -2.67 -18.46
N ASP A 179 -4.55 -1.82 -18.62
CA ASP A 179 -4.57 -0.74 -19.60
C ASP A 179 -3.89 0.53 -19.05
N TYR A 180 -4.05 0.74 -17.73
CA TYR A 180 -3.45 1.87 -17.00
C TYR A 180 -2.85 1.40 -15.68
N ILE A 181 -1.67 1.92 -15.36
CA ILE A 181 -1.02 1.77 -14.06
C ILE A 181 -0.88 3.16 -13.45
N ILE A 182 -1.49 3.38 -12.30
CA ILE A 182 -1.48 4.66 -11.60
C ILE A 182 -0.68 4.49 -10.30
N MET A 183 0.43 5.19 -10.17
CA MET A 183 1.27 5.22 -8.97
C MET A 183 0.93 6.46 -8.14
N GLY A 184 0.52 6.27 -6.89
CA GLY A 184 0.08 7.34 -5.99
C GLY A 184 -1.39 7.74 -6.19
N PRO A 185 -1.85 8.89 -5.56
CA PRO A 185 -1.07 9.74 -4.67
C PRO A 185 -0.73 9.05 -3.33
N GLY A 186 0.33 9.52 -2.68
CA GLY A 186 0.80 8.99 -1.40
C GLY A 186 2.23 9.43 -1.10
N SER A 187 2.71 9.11 0.07
CA SER A 187 4.10 9.38 0.46
C SER A 187 5.07 8.66 -0.50
N LEU A 188 6.04 9.40 -1.03
CA LEU A 188 6.95 8.87 -2.05
C LEU A 188 7.71 7.65 -1.55
N TYR A 189 8.43 7.83 -0.42
CA TYR A 189 9.33 6.81 0.11
C TYR A 189 8.66 5.77 1.01
N THR A 190 7.51 6.10 1.59
CA THR A 190 6.84 5.21 2.55
C THR A 190 5.57 4.54 2.01
N SER A 191 4.98 5.04 0.91
CA SER A 191 3.76 4.45 0.34
C SER A 191 3.90 3.97 -1.11
N ILE A 192 4.70 4.65 -1.94
CA ILE A 192 4.82 4.34 -3.38
C ILE A 192 6.02 3.45 -3.65
N ILE A 193 7.23 3.91 -3.36
CA ILE A 193 8.48 3.18 -3.61
C ILE A 193 8.51 1.81 -2.92
N PRO A 194 7.97 1.60 -1.69
CA PRO A 194 7.97 0.28 -1.07
C PRO A 194 7.30 -0.83 -1.89
N ASN A 195 6.34 -0.47 -2.75
CA ASN A 195 5.75 -1.44 -3.68
C ASN A 195 6.70 -1.75 -4.85
N LEU A 196 7.45 -0.75 -5.31
CA LEU A 196 8.31 -0.85 -6.49
C LEU A 196 9.60 -1.64 -6.22
N VAL A 197 10.11 -1.58 -4.98
CA VAL A 197 11.32 -2.32 -4.55
C VAL A 197 11.06 -3.78 -4.16
N ILE A 198 9.82 -4.25 -4.21
CA ILE A 198 9.53 -5.68 -4.15
C ILE A 198 9.97 -6.32 -5.47
N SER A 199 10.68 -7.44 -5.37
CA SER A 199 11.25 -8.16 -6.53
C SER A 199 10.27 -8.28 -7.69
N ASN A 200 10.73 -8.05 -8.91
CA ASN A 200 9.98 -8.19 -10.16
C ASN A 200 8.79 -7.22 -10.36
N VAL A 201 8.38 -6.43 -9.36
CA VAL A 201 7.24 -5.50 -9.52
C VAL A 201 7.60 -4.36 -10.47
N SER A 202 8.72 -3.67 -10.24
CA SER A 202 9.19 -2.60 -11.12
C SER A 202 9.50 -3.08 -12.54
N GLU A 203 10.14 -4.24 -12.67
CA GLU A 203 10.40 -4.86 -13.97
C GLU A 203 9.09 -5.15 -14.73
N LYS A 204 8.11 -5.75 -14.06
CA LYS A 204 6.81 -6.04 -14.66
C LYS A 204 6.05 -4.77 -15.08
N ILE A 205 6.15 -3.69 -14.27
CA ILE A 205 5.61 -2.37 -14.64
C ILE A 205 6.31 -1.83 -15.90
N ARG A 206 7.64 -1.92 -15.97
CA ARG A 206 8.43 -1.44 -17.11
C ARG A 206 8.05 -2.16 -18.40
N GLU A 207 7.93 -3.49 -18.35
CA GLU A 207 7.58 -4.35 -19.49
C GLU A 207 6.13 -4.23 -19.95
N SER A 208 5.21 -3.83 -19.05
CA SER A 208 3.79 -3.71 -19.36
C SER A 208 3.54 -2.67 -20.45
N ASN A 209 2.60 -2.97 -21.35
CA ASN A 209 2.09 -2.05 -22.37
C ASN A 209 1.12 -0.98 -21.80
N ALA A 210 0.77 -1.08 -20.51
CA ALA A 210 -0.11 -0.12 -19.85
C ALA A 210 0.43 1.29 -19.91
N LYS A 211 -0.46 2.28 -19.96
CA LYS A 211 -0.10 3.69 -19.78
C LYS A 211 0.23 3.93 -18.30
N LYS A 212 1.48 4.32 -18.01
CA LYS A 212 1.96 4.62 -16.66
C LYS A 212 1.64 6.08 -16.32
N ILE A 213 1.04 6.29 -15.16
CA ILE A 213 0.65 7.60 -14.64
C ILE A 213 1.19 7.71 -13.22
N TYR A 214 1.97 8.76 -12.95
CA TYR A 214 2.36 9.11 -11.60
C TYR A 214 1.54 10.30 -11.11
N VAL A 215 0.89 10.17 -9.97
CA VAL A 215 0.14 11.25 -9.32
C VAL A 215 1.00 11.82 -8.20
N CYS A 216 1.72 12.91 -8.55
CA CYS A 216 2.56 13.62 -7.60
C CYS A 216 1.74 14.34 -6.55
N ASN A 217 2.21 14.34 -5.30
CA ASN A 217 1.63 15.14 -4.23
C ASN A 217 1.74 16.63 -4.56
N VAL A 218 0.69 17.39 -4.22
CA VAL A 218 0.66 18.86 -4.44
C VAL A 218 1.46 19.63 -3.40
N MET A 219 1.83 18.99 -2.28
CA MET A 219 2.64 19.56 -1.20
C MET A 219 3.82 18.63 -0.92
N THR A 220 4.97 19.22 -0.57
CA THR A 220 6.10 18.47 -0.03
C THR A 220 5.73 17.87 1.34
N GLN A 221 6.34 16.76 1.68
CA GLN A 221 6.12 16.06 2.95
C GLN A 221 7.40 16.17 3.80
N HIS A 222 7.25 16.81 4.95
CA HIS A 222 8.37 16.98 5.90
C HIS A 222 8.94 15.62 6.32
N GLY A 223 10.27 15.50 6.26
CA GLY A 223 11.01 14.27 6.58
C GLY A 223 11.05 13.24 5.43
N GLU A 224 10.41 13.53 4.28
CA GLU A 224 10.51 12.67 3.09
C GLU A 224 10.90 13.44 1.82
N THR A 225 10.16 14.50 1.49
CA THR A 225 10.29 15.19 0.21
C THR A 225 10.45 16.71 0.40
N ASP A 226 11.13 17.12 1.46
CA ASP A 226 11.43 18.53 1.71
C ASP A 226 12.13 19.17 0.51
N ASN A 227 11.59 20.29 0.02
CA ASN A 227 12.07 21.03 -1.15
C ASN A 227 12.04 20.26 -2.50
N TYR A 228 11.38 19.12 -2.60
CA TYR A 228 11.28 18.39 -3.87
C TYR A 228 10.39 19.12 -4.88
N SER A 229 10.86 19.16 -6.11
CA SER A 229 10.05 19.42 -7.30
C SER A 229 9.44 18.11 -7.81
N VAL A 230 8.54 18.21 -8.81
CA VAL A 230 8.01 17.02 -9.50
C VAL A 230 9.13 16.21 -10.15
N CYS A 231 10.16 16.88 -10.67
CA CYS A 231 11.32 16.19 -11.27
C CYS A 231 12.08 15.36 -10.24
N ASP A 232 12.26 15.86 -9.02
CA ASP A 232 12.95 15.13 -7.95
C ASP A 232 12.20 13.85 -7.55
N HIS A 233 10.86 13.89 -7.56
CA HIS A 233 10.04 12.68 -7.36
C HIS A 233 10.31 11.63 -8.44
N ILE A 234 10.39 12.04 -9.72
CA ILE A 234 10.65 11.12 -10.83
C ILE A 234 12.06 10.56 -10.75
N VAL A 235 13.06 11.39 -10.41
CA VAL A 235 14.43 10.94 -10.20
C VAL A 235 14.51 9.90 -9.08
N ALA A 236 13.84 10.17 -7.95
CA ALA A 236 13.79 9.23 -6.84
C ALA A 236 13.13 7.90 -7.23
N ILE A 237 12.02 7.90 -7.96
CA ILE A 237 11.38 6.68 -8.46
C ILE A 237 12.34 5.92 -9.38
N ASN A 238 12.94 6.58 -10.37
CA ASN A 238 13.85 5.93 -11.33
C ASN A 238 15.06 5.30 -10.63
N LYS A 239 15.65 5.99 -9.65
CA LYS A 239 16.75 5.46 -8.85
C LYS A 239 16.44 4.09 -8.22
N HIS A 240 15.19 3.86 -7.80
CA HIS A 240 14.77 2.61 -7.13
C HIS A 240 14.30 1.50 -8.08
N VAL A 241 14.09 1.81 -9.36
CA VAL A 241 13.61 0.82 -10.35
C VAL A 241 14.65 0.44 -11.41
N GLU A 242 15.81 1.12 -11.43
CA GLU A 242 16.91 0.87 -12.35
C GLU A 242 18.00 -0.05 -11.74
N GLU A 243 17.96 -0.29 -10.43
CA GLU A 243 18.84 -1.23 -9.72
C GLU A 243 18.18 -2.62 -9.61
#